data_1866261b2c16992dab30c5519c0f0826
#
_entry.id   1866261b2c16992dab30c5519c0f0826
#
_cell.length_a   1.000
_cell.length_b   1.000
_cell.length_c   1.000
_cell.angle_alpha   90.00
_cell.angle_beta   90.00
_cell.angle_gamma   90.00
#
_symmetry.space_group_name_H-M   'P 1'
#
loop_
_entity.id
_entity.type
_entity.pdbx_description
1 polymer ?
#
loop_
_entity_poly.entity_id
_entity_poly.type
_entity_poly.pdbx_seq_one_letter_code
_entity_poly.pdbx_strand_id
1 'polypeptide(L)'
;MRAQRKPRSPARPAALDAGTWIDAALDALAGGGIAAVRVEPLAKTLGVTKGSFYWHFTDRRALLDAMLARWADGRIAAIREQAADSGAPAATLRRLADLYVRRANLRGLAIELAIRTAARGDAAAARAVATVDRERLRHVAALFAGLGWNGTQARARAVLFYSYLFGQSLLTGKLAGAAATDAAIDTLLARA
;
A
#
# COMPACT_ATOMS: atom_id res chain seq x y z
N MET A 1 -19.88 21.00 -58.51
CA MET A 1 -20.30 21.17 -57.11
C MET A 1 -19.49 20.23 -56.23
N ARG A 2 -18.52 20.75 -55.48
CA ARG A 2 -17.70 19.98 -54.50
C ARG A 2 -18.38 20.06 -53.13
N ALA A 3 -18.88 18.93 -52.66
CA ALA A 3 -19.46 18.84 -51.32
C ALA A 3 -18.38 19.06 -50.25
N GLN A 4 -18.50 20.10 -49.43
CA GLN A 4 -17.65 20.36 -48.29
C GLN A 4 -17.96 19.35 -47.19
N ARG A 5 -16.98 18.50 -46.88
CA ARG A 5 -17.00 17.56 -45.76
C ARG A 5 -16.86 18.32 -44.44
N LYS A 6 -17.92 18.35 -43.63
CA LYS A 6 -17.94 18.93 -42.31
C LYS A 6 -16.84 18.28 -41.44
N PRO A 7 -16.01 19.05 -40.72
CA PRO A 7 -14.99 18.46 -39.86
C PRO A 7 -15.66 17.64 -38.75
N ARG A 8 -15.19 16.39 -38.55
CA ARG A 8 -15.60 15.53 -37.47
C ARG A 8 -15.20 16.21 -36.14
N SER A 9 -16.17 16.42 -35.27
CA SER A 9 -15.91 16.83 -33.90
C SER A 9 -14.88 15.87 -33.25
N PRO A 10 -13.91 16.40 -32.46
CA PRO A 10 -12.97 15.54 -31.77
C PRO A 10 -13.75 14.57 -30.85
N ALA A 11 -13.36 13.30 -30.89
CA ALA A 11 -13.95 12.27 -30.06
C ALA A 11 -13.90 12.72 -28.59
N ARG A 12 -15.06 12.72 -27.93
CA ARG A 12 -15.17 13.00 -26.50
C ARG A 12 -14.23 12.03 -25.79
N PRO A 13 -13.26 12.52 -24.96
CA PRO A 13 -12.39 11.61 -24.23
C PRO A 13 -13.27 10.65 -23.45
N ALA A 14 -12.92 9.36 -23.48
CA ALA A 14 -13.61 8.34 -22.71
C ALA A 14 -13.72 8.83 -21.27
N ALA A 15 -14.93 8.81 -20.71
CA ALA A 15 -15.15 9.26 -19.34
C ALA A 15 -14.24 8.42 -18.44
N LEU A 16 -13.33 9.09 -17.71
CA LEU A 16 -12.45 8.40 -16.73
C LEU A 16 -13.34 7.74 -15.69
N ASP A 17 -12.99 6.52 -15.30
CA ASP A 17 -13.69 5.82 -14.22
C ASP A 17 -13.22 6.28 -12.83
N ALA A 18 -13.96 5.89 -11.79
CA ALA A 18 -13.60 6.20 -10.41
C ALA A 18 -12.23 5.61 -10.02
N GLY A 19 -11.86 4.47 -10.61
CA GLY A 19 -10.57 3.80 -10.38
C GLY A 19 -9.39 4.67 -10.79
N THR A 20 -9.48 5.33 -11.94
CA THR A 20 -8.45 6.25 -12.45
C THR A 20 -8.22 7.43 -11.50
N TRP A 21 -9.28 8.00 -10.92
CA TRP A 21 -9.17 9.04 -9.90
C TRP A 21 -8.51 8.55 -8.62
N ILE A 22 -8.86 7.32 -8.18
CA ILE A 22 -8.26 6.70 -7.00
C ILE A 22 -6.76 6.44 -7.23
N ASP A 23 -6.37 5.94 -8.40
CA ASP A 23 -4.97 5.66 -8.70
C ASP A 23 -4.14 6.96 -8.77
N ALA A 24 -4.67 8.02 -9.38
CA ALA A 24 -4.04 9.35 -9.37
C ALA A 24 -3.93 9.93 -7.95
N ALA A 25 -4.94 9.70 -7.09
CA ALA A 25 -4.91 10.10 -5.69
C ALA A 25 -3.84 9.36 -4.89
N LEU A 26 -3.66 8.06 -5.14
CA LEU A 26 -2.58 7.25 -4.53
C LEU A 26 -1.20 7.73 -4.96
N ASP A 27 -1.02 8.13 -6.22
CA ASP A 27 0.23 8.70 -6.71
C ASP A 27 0.52 10.08 -6.10
N ALA A 28 -0.47 10.94 -6.01
CA ALA A 28 -0.35 12.23 -5.35
C ALA A 28 -0.02 12.07 -3.85
N LEU A 29 -0.66 11.11 -3.19
CA LEU A 29 -0.38 10.76 -1.79
C LEU A 29 1.08 10.30 -1.61
N ALA A 30 1.58 9.43 -2.48
CA ALA A 30 2.95 8.92 -2.42
C ALA A 30 4.00 10.04 -2.56
N GLY A 31 3.72 11.04 -3.39
CA GLY A 31 4.64 12.15 -3.66
C GLY A 31 4.58 13.33 -2.67
N GLY A 32 3.42 13.56 -2.04
CA GLY A 32 3.22 14.78 -1.25
C GLY A 32 2.28 14.61 -0.05
N GLY A 33 2.01 13.39 0.36
CA GLY A 33 1.12 13.09 1.49
C GLY A 33 -0.35 13.45 1.22
N ILE A 34 -1.17 13.39 2.27
CA ILE A 34 -2.62 13.61 2.16
C ILE A 34 -2.98 15.03 1.68
N ALA A 35 -2.12 16.01 1.92
CA ALA A 35 -2.31 17.39 1.49
C ALA A 35 -2.21 17.56 -0.04
N ALA A 36 -1.46 16.69 -0.72
CA ALA A 36 -1.33 16.71 -2.18
C ALA A 36 -2.57 16.13 -2.90
N VAL A 37 -3.40 15.36 -2.22
CA VAL A 37 -4.63 14.82 -2.80
C VAL A 37 -5.69 15.91 -2.88
N ARG A 38 -5.69 16.69 -3.97
CA ARG A 38 -6.64 17.80 -4.23
C ARG A 38 -7.25 17.66 -5.60
N VAL A 39 -8.54 18.00 -5.73
CA VAL A 39 -9.35 17.75 -6.94
C VAL A 39 -8.77 18.46 -8.16
N GLU A 40 -8.41 19.75 -8.05
CA GLU A 40 -7.90 20.53 -9.17
C GLU A 40 -6.56 20.02 -9.73
N PRO A 41 -5.52 19.77 -8.90
CA PRO A 41 -4.29 19.15 -9.38
C PRO A 41 -4.50 17.79 -10.00
N LEU A 42 -5.36 16.95 -9.42
CA LEU A 42 -5.67 15.62 -9.96
C LEU A 42 -6.37 15.73 -11.32
N ALA A 43 -7.38 16.61 -11.46
CA ALA A 43 -8.04 16.87 -12.73
C ALA A 43 -7.05 17.32 -13.81
N LYS A 44 -6.12 18.23 -13.45
CA LYS A 44 -5.07 18.68 -14.35
C LYS A 44 -4.14 17.53 -14.78
N THR A 45 -3.71 16.71 -13.85
CA THR A 45 -2.86 15.52 -14.13
C THR A 45 -3.56 14.53 -15.04
N LEU A 46 -4.87 14.33 -14.86
CA LEU A 46 -5.68 13.42 -15.66
C LEU A 46 -6.15 14.03 -17.00
N GLY A 47 -5.87 15.31 -17.26
CA GLY A 47 -6.26 15.99 -18.48
C GLY A 47 -7.78 16.21 -18.63
N VAL A 48 -8.52 16.31 -17.49
CA VAL A 48 -9.97 16.47 -17.47
C VAL A 48 -10.39 17.72 -16.70
N THR A 49 -11.69 18.06 -16.80
CA THR A 49 -12.26 19.17 -16.03
C THR A 49 -12.54 18.77 -14.59
N LYS A 50 -12.55 19.74 -13.66
CA LYS A 50 -13.00 19.53 -12.28
C LYS A 50 -14.43 18.97 -12.22
N GLY A 51 -15.31 19.32 -13.16
CA GLY A 51 -16.67 18.78 -13.26
C GLY A 51 -16.69 17.24 -13.42
N SER A 52 -15.71 16.66 -14.12
CA SER A 52 -15.60 15.22 -14.27
C SER A 52 -15.43 14.48 -12.94
N PHE A 53 -14.79 15.09 -11.94
CA PHE A 53 -14.66 14.54 -10.61
C PHE A 53 -16.03 14.28 -9.93
N TYR A 54 -16.92 15.23 -10.02
CA TYR A 54 -18.23 15.18 -9.34
C TYR A 54 -19.21 14.16 -9.94
N TRP A 55 -18.87 13.55 -11.09
CA TRP A 55 -19.60 12.38 -11.59
C TRP A 55 -19.28 11.10 -10.80
N HIS A 56 -18.14 11.07 -10.07
CA HIS A 56 -17.67 9.89 -9.36
C HIS A 56 -17.65 10.06 -7.84
N PHE A 57 -17.40 11.28 -7.35
CA PHE A 57 -17.24 11.56 -5.92
C PHE A 57 -17.97 12.83 -5.55
N THR A 58 -18.69 12.80 -4.45
CA THR A 58 -19.43 13.97 -3.92
C THR A 58 -18.49 15.10 -3.47
N ASP A 59 -17.34 14.72 -2.93
CA ASP A 59 -16.33 15.63 -2.42
C ASP A 59 -14.95 14.96 -2.29
N ARG A 60 -13.94 15.75 -1.87
CA ARG A 60 -12.60 15.24 -1.63
C ARG A 60 -12.57 14.14 -0.56
N ARG A 61 -13.43 14.19 0.44
CA ARG A 61 -13.49 13.19 1.51
C ARG A 61 -13.90 11.83 0.95
N ALA A 62 -14.90 11.78 0.10
CA ALA A 62 -15.34 10.56 -0.57
C ALA A 62 -14.21 9.92 -1.39
N LEU A 63 -13.39 10.72 -2.09
CA LEU A 63 -12.21 10.22 -2.79
C LEU A 63 -11.17 9.64 -1.81
N LEU A 64 -10.89 10.33 -0.70
CA LEU A 64 -9.95 9.84 0.31
C LEU A 64 -10.42 8.53 0.93
N ASP A 65 -11.70 8.41 1.24
CA ASP A 65 -12.27 7.18 1.81
C ASP A 65 -12.18 6.01 0.81
N ALA A 66 -12.50 6.24 -0.46
CA ALA A 66 -12.38 5.25 -1.52
C ALA A 66 -10.91 4.83 -1.75
N MET A 67 -9.99 5.79 -1.71
CA MET A 67 -8.54 5.55 -1.82
C MET A 67 -8.02 4.67 -0.66
N LEU A 68 -8.42 4.97 0.56
CA LEU A 68 -8.04 4.20 1.75
C LEU A 68 -8.62 2.78 1.71
N ALA A 69 -9.89 2.64 1.30
CA ALA A 69 -10.53 1.33 1.12
C ALA A 69 -9.79 0.50 0.08
N ARG A 70 -9.53 1.05 -1.12
CA ARG A 70 -8.80 0.34 -2.17
C ARG A 70 -7.40 -0.09 -1.73
N TRP A 71 -6.68 0.77 -1.00
CA TRP A 71 -5.38 0.40 -0.44
C TRP A 71 -5.50 -0.75 0.56
N ALA A 72 -6.44 -0.67 1.52
CA ALA A 72 -6.62 -1.69 2.53
C ALA A 72 -7.02 -3.03 1.91
N ASP A 73 -8.00 -3.03 1.00
CA ASP A 73 -8.50 -4.23 0.32
C ASP A 73 -7.38 -4.90 -0.50
N GLY A 74 -6.60 -4.11 -1.24
CA GLY A 74 -5.47 -4.63 -2.00
C GLY A 74 -4.38 -5.23 -1.11
N ARG A 75 -4.11 -4.64 0.06
CA ARG A 75 -3.16 -5.19 1.05
C ARG A 75 -3.68 -6.47 1.68
N ILE A 76 -4.94 -6.51 2.06
CA ILE A 76 -5.58 -7.70 2.65
C ILE A 76 -5.64 -8.84 1.63
N ALA A 77 -5.99 -8.56 0.37
CA ALA A 77 -5.97 -9.56 -0.69
C ALA A 77 -4.57 -10.17 -0.88
N ALA A 78 -3.52 -9.34 -0.96
CA ALA A 78 -2.14 -9.83 -1.06
C ALA A 78 -1.71 -10.67 0.15
N ILE A 79 -2.11 -10.31 1.37
CA ILE A 79 -1.83 -11.10 2.58
C ILE A 79 -2.53 -12.47 2.51
N ARG A 80 -3.77 -12.50 2.06
CA ARG A 80 -4.54 -13.75 1.92
C ARG A 80 -3.97 -14.66 0.85
N GLU A 81 -3.54 -14.10 -0.27
CA GLU A 81 -2.85 -14.84 -1.33
C GLU A 81 -1.55 -15.46 -0.80
N GLN A 82 -0.74 -14.70 -0.06
CA GLN A 82 0.46 -15.20 0.59
C GLN A 82 0.16 -16.28 1.64
N ALA A 83 -0.97 -16.17 2.35
CA ALA A 83 -1.39 -17.17 3.33
C ALA A 83 -1.88 -18.47 2.69
N ALA A 84 -2.38 -18.44 1.46
CA ALA A 84 -2.79 -19.61 0.69
C ALA A 84 -1.58 -20.38 0.11
N ASP A 85 -0.39 -19.77 0.05
CA ASP A 85 0.83 -20.43 -0.37
C ASP A 85 1.28 -21.47 0.69
N SER A 86 1.27 -22.74 0.32
CA SER A 86 1.64 -23.88 1.18
C SER A 86 3.15 -24.04 1.42
N GLY A 87 3.94 -23.03 1.15
CA GLY A 87 5.38 -23.00 1.35
C GLY A 87 5.80 -23.17 2.81
N ALA A 88 7.04 -23.63 3.04
CA ALA A 88 7.60 -23.74 4.39
C ALA A 88 7.57 -22.37 5.09
N PRO A 89 7.11 -22.29 6.36
CA PRO A 89 6.93 -21.01 7.07
C PRO A 89 8.17 -20.12 7.08
N ALA A 90 9.37 -20.69 7.29
CA ALA A 90 10.62 -19.95 7.25
C ALA A 90 10.91 -19.33 5.88
N ALA A 91 10.68 -20.06 4.79
CA ALA A 91 10.85 -19.56 3.43
C ALA A 91 9.87 -18.43 3.12
N THR A 92 8.63 -18.55 3.57
CA THR A 92 7.61 -17.49 3.42
C THR A 92 8.00 -16.23 4.18
N LEU A 93 8.48 -16.34 5.42
CA LEU A 93 8.96 -15.20 6.21
C LEU A 93 10.16 -14.50 5.52
N ARG A 94 11.10 -15.26 4.96
CA ARG A 94 12.22 -14.68 4.18
C ARG A 94 11.74 -13.95 2.94
N ARG A 95 10.82 -14.53 2.16
CA ARG A 95 10.22 -13.86 0.99
C ARG A 95 9.50 -12.56 1.37
N LEU A 96 8.76 -12.56 2.48
CA LEU A 96 8.12 -11.36 3.00
C LEU A 96 9.15 -10.28 3.36
N ALA A 97 10.23 -10.66 4.04
CA ALA A 97 11.30 -9.72 4.36
C ALA A 97 11.94 -9.12 3.09
N ASP A 98 12.23 -9.94 2.09
CA ASP A 98 12.81 -9.50 0.82
C ASP A 98 11.93 -8.45 0.11
N LEU A 99 10.61 -8.60 0.12
CA LEU A 99 9.69 -7.62 -0.49
C LEU A 99 9.85 -6.21 0.10
N TYR A 100 10.13 -6.10 1.39
CA TYR A 100 10.32 -4.83 2.08
C TYR A 100 11.76 -4.32 1.98
N VAL A 101 12.74 -5.18 2.18
CA VAL A 101 14.16 -4.81 2.27
C VAL A 101 14.75 -4.50 0.90
N ARG A 102 14.46 -5.31 -0.11
CA ARG A 102 14.96 -5.10 -1.48
C ARG A 102 14.24 -3.99 -2.22
N ARG A 103 13.29 -3.30 -1.58
CA ARG A 103 12.53 -2.19 -2.16
C ARG A 103 11.91 -2.53 -3.53
N ALA A 104 11.45 -3.76 -3.68
CA ALA A 104 10.86 -4.25 -4.93
C ALA A 104 9.62 -3.43 -5.37
N ASN A 105 8.96 -2.73 -4.43
CA ASN A 105 7.82 -1.87 -4.70
C ASN A 105 7.95 -0.51 -3.99
N LEU A 106 8.79 0.38 -4.52
CA LEU A 106 8.99 1.73 -3.97
C LEU A 106 7.70 2.55 -3.91
N ARG A 107 6.86 2.47 -4.95
CA ARG A 107 5.56 3.15 -4.98
C ARG A 107 4.64 2.66 -3.86
N GLY A 108 4.51 1.36 -3.71
CA GLY A 108 3.67 0.76 -2.67
C GLY A 108 4.15 1.11 -1.25
N LEU A 109 5.47 1.17 -1.04
CA LEU A 109 6.05 1.59 0.23
C LEU A 109 5.80 3.07 0.52
N ALA A 110 5.96 3.96 -0.47
CA ALA A 110 5.69 5.39 -0.33
C ALA A 110 4.22 5.65 0.02
N ILE A 111 3.27 4.97 -0.65
CA ILE A 111 1.85 5.03 -0.32
C ILE A 111 1.61 4.58 1.12
N GLU A 112 2.18 3.44 1.51
CA GLU A 112 2.03 2.88 2.86
C GLU A 112 2.48 3.88 3.94
N LEU A 113 3.68 4.45 3.79
CA LEU A 113 4.24 5.40 4.75
C LEU A 113 3.41 6.69 4.80
N ALA A 114 2.92 7.17 3.66
CA ALA A 114 2.07 8.36 3.61
C ALA A 114 0.72 8.13 4.32
N ILE A 115 0.08 6.96 4.15
CA ILE A 115 -1.15 6.59 4.86
C ILE A 115 -0.89 6.48 6.37
N ARG A 116 0.22 5.87 6.80
CA ARG A 116 0.60 5.76 8.21
C ARG A 116 0.86 7.13 8.84
N THR A 117 1.46 8.05 8.10
CA THR A 117 1.63 9.44 8.54
C THR A 117 0.27 10.13 8.68
N ALA A 118 -0.63 9.97 7.70
CA ALA A 118 -1.98 10.53 7.74
C ALA A 118 -2.82 9.97 8.91
N ALA A 119 -2.62 8.72 9.28
CA ALA A 119 -3.32 8.05 10.39
C ALA A 119 -3.14 8.74 11.76
N ARG A 120 -2.13 9.61 11.91
CA ARG A 120 -1.91 10.40 13.12
C ARG A 120 -2.95 11.51 13.33
N GLY A 121 -3.60 11.96 12.28
CA GLY A 121 -4.61 13.04 12.31
C GLY A 121 -5.90 12.71 11.58
N ASP A 122 -6.01 11.58 10.91
CA ASP A 122 -7.20 11.15 10.17
C ASP A 122 -7.69 9.79 10.69
N ALA A 123 -8.89 9.79 11.29
CA ALA A 123 -9.45 8.60 11.90
C ALA A 123 -9.78 7.49 10.89
N ALA A 124 -10.10 7.80 9.63
CA ALA A 124 -10.34 6.79 8.61
C ALA A 124 -9.02 6.14 8.16
N ALA A 125 -7.97 6.92 7.98
CA ALA A 125 -6.63 6.38 7.72
C ALA A 125 -6.16 5.48 8.90
N ALA A 126 -6.38 5.90 10.14
CA ALA A 126 -6.06 5.10 11.33
C ALA A 126 -6.80 3.75 11.33
N ARG A 127 -8.10 3.74 11.01
CA ARG A 127 -8.87 2.50 10.91
C ARG A 127 -8.38 1.59 9.78
N ALA A 128 -8.07 2.15 8.61
CA ALA A 128 -7.55 1.40 7.47
C ALA A 128 -6.20 0.74 7.82
N VAL A 129 -5.28 1.49 8.42
CA VAL A 129 -3.98 0.97 8.89
C VAL A 129 -4.18 -0.13 9.93
N ALA A 130 -5.02 0.08 10.94
CA ALA A 130 -5.27 -0.92 11.99
C ALA A 130 -5.86 -2.22 11.43
N THR A 131 -6.70 -2.14 10.40
CA THR A 131 -7.28 -3.32 9.76
C THR A 131 -6.21 -4.12 9.00
N VAL A 132 -5.37 -3.44 8.22
CA VAL A 132 -4.27 -4.09 7.50
C VAL A 132 -3.24 -4.69 8.47
N ASP A 133 -2.87 -3.95 9.53
CA ASP A 133 -1.88 -4.42 10.51
C ASP A 133 -2.37 -5.65 11.28
N ARG A 134 -3.65 -5.70 11.62
CA ARG A 134 -4.25 -6.89 12.25
C ARG A 134 -4.11 -8.13 11.38
N GLU A 135 -4.40 -8.02 10.09
CA GLU A 135 -4.25 -9.14 9.16
C GLU A 135 -2.79 -9.55 8.96
N ARG A 136 -1.88 -8.59 8.84
CA ARG A 136 -0.43 -8.87 8.75
C ARG A 136 0.09 -9.61 9.97
N LEU A 137 -0.21 -9.07 11.16
CA LEU A 137 0.26 -9.68 12.41
C LEU A 137 -0.33 -11.06 12.61
N ARG A 138 -1.61 -11.26 12.27
CA ARG A 138 -2.26 -12.57 12.34
C ARG A 138 -1.57 -13.58 11.41
N HIS A 139 -1.32 -13.20 10.14
CA HIS A 139 -0.65 -14.06 9.17
C HIS A 139 0.76 -14.43 9.61
N VAL A 140 1.59 -13.45 9.98
CA VAL A 140 2.98 -13.70 10.38
C VAL A 140 3.05 -14.47 11.71
N ALA A 141 2.14 -14.22 12.65
CA ALA A 141 2.06 -15.03 13.87
C ALA A 141 1.72 -16.50 13.57
N ALA A 142 0.84 -16.77 12.58
CA ALA A 142 0.57 -18.15 12.15
C ALA A 142 1.81 -18.83 11.56
N LEU A 143 2.63 -18.10 10.77
CA LEU A 143 3.90 -18.63 10.25
C LEU A 143 4.89 -18.96 11.39
N PHE A 144 5.03 -18.08 12.40
CA PHE A 144 5.85 -18.37 13.57
C PHE A 144 5.31 -19.55 14.39
N ALA A 145 3.99 -19.70 14.52
CA ALA A 145 3.38 -20.86 15.16
C ALA A 145 3.69 -22.16 14.39
N GLY A 146 3.68 -22.11 13.05
CA GLY A 146 4.12 -23.20 12.17
C GLY A 146 5.60 -23.59 12.34
N LEU A 147 6.43 -22.69 12.86
CA LEU A 147 7.82 -22.99 13.27
C LEU A 147 7.89 -23.55 14.70
N GLY A 148 6.76 -23.75 15.37
CA GLY A 148 6.66 -24.35 16.71
C GLY A 148 6.75 -23.36 17.87
N TRP A 149 6.62 -22.04 17.62
CA TRP A 149 6.50 -21.04 18.67
C TRP A 149 5.09 -21.10 19.30
N ASN A 150 4.98 -20.94 20.63
CA ASN A 150 3.68 -20.83 21.28
C ASN A 150 2.96 -19.52 20.87
N GLY A 151 1.65 -19.45 21.08
CA GLY A 151 0.83 -18.34 20.60
C GLY A 151 1.27 -16.94 21.07
N THR A 152 1.81 -16.82 22.29
CA THR A 152 2.33 -15.55 22.82
C THR A 152 3.65 -15.17 22.13
N GLN A 153 4.58 -16.11 22.04
CA GLN A 153 5.86 -15.93 21.38
C GLN A 153 5.70 -15.65 19.88
N ALA A 154 4.80 -16.38 19.21
CA ALA A 154 4.50 -16.17 17.80
C ALA A 154 3.97 -14.75 17.54
N ARG A 155 3.06 -14.23 18.37
CA ARG A 155 2.58 -12.84 18.26
C ARG A 155 3.67 -11.82 18.51
N ALA A 156 4.49 -12.02 19.54
CA ALA A 156 5.61 -11.13 19.84
C ALA A 156 6.61 -11.07 18.66
N ARG A 157 6.95 -12.21 18.09
CA ARG A 157 7.84 -12.29 16.90
C ARG A 157 7.22 -11.64 15.67
N ALA A 158 5.91 -11.74 15.47
CA ALA A 158 5.23 -11.05 14.38
C ALA A 158 5.35 -9.52 14.52
N VAL A 159 5.20 -9.00 15.74
CA VAL A 159 5.40 -7.57 16.01
C VAL A 159 6.85 -7.16 15.74
N LEU A 160 7.84 -7.91 16.26
CA LEU A 160 9.26 -7.63 16.04
C LEU A 160 9.62 -7.69 14.54
N PHE A 161 9.09 -8.67 13.81
CA PHE A 161 9.32 -8.84 12.38
C PHE A 161 8.86 -7.60 11.59
N TYR A 162 7.62 -7.16 11.76
CA TYR A 162 7.14 -5.96 11.06
C TYR A 162 7.77 -4.67 11.58
N SER A 163 8.07 -4.55 12.88
CA SER A 163 8.81 -3.41 13.42
C SER A 163 10.18 -3.28 12.76
N TYR A 164 10.89 -4.40 12.57
CA TYR A 164 12.16 -4.42 11.84
C TYR A 164 11.98 -3.97 10.39
N LEU A 165 11.02 -4.55 9.65
CA LEU A 165 10.81 -4.25 8.23
C LEU A 165 10.44 -2.77 8.00
N PHE A 166 9.53 -2.22 8.81
CA PHE A 166 9.18 -0.81 8.70
C PHE A 166 10.29 0.11 9.20
N GLY A 167 10.98 -0.27 10.28
CA GLY A 167 12.15 0.48 10.78
C GLY A 167 13.22 0.65 9.72
N GLN A 168 13.53 -0.39 8.96
CA GLN A 168 14.48 -0.32 7.83
C GLN A 168 14.04 0.69 6.75
N SER A 169 12.74 0.86 6.53
CA SER A 169 12.24 1.82 5.53
C SER A 169 12.36 3.28 5.96
N LEU A 170 12.48 3.53 7.27
CA LEU A 170 12.64 4.86 7.85
C LEU A 170 14.11 5.27 8.02
N LEU A 171 15.04 4.30 7.99
CA LEU A 171 16.46 4.60 8.09
C LEU A 171 16.99 5.17 6.78
N THR A 172 17.70 6.28 6.86
CA THR A 172 18.36 6.92 5.72
C THR A 172 19.71 6.26 5.46
N GLY A 173 19.93 5.84 4.19
CA GLY A 173 21.17 5.20 3.79
C GLY A 173 21.13 3.66 3.91
N LYS A 174 22.22 3.03 3.43
CA LYS A 174 22.41 1.57 3.53
C LYS A 174 23.07 1.24 4.87
N LEU A 175 22.33 1.42 5.97
CA LEU A 175 22.88 1.18 7.32
C LEU A 175 23.07 -0.30 7.61
N ALA A 176 22.27 -1.18 7.01
CA ALA A 176 22.49 -2.61 7.04
C ALA A 176 22.69 -3.11 5.61
N GLY A 177 23.85 -3.70 5.31
CA GLY A 177 24.05 -4.46 4.08
C GLY A 177 23.13 -5.69 4.03
N ALA A 178 23.01 -6.33 2.86
CA ALA A 178 22.17 -7.52 2.70
C ALA A 178 22.49 -8.60 3.76
N ALA A 179 23.76 -8.84 4.05
CA ALA A 179 24.20 -9.82 5.05
C ALA A 179 23.69 -9.50 6.48
N ALA A 180 23.68 -8.23 6.89
CA ALA A 180 23.15 -7.85 8.20
C ALA A 180 21.63 -8.00 8.28
N THR A 181 20.93 -7.77 7.17
CA THR A 181 19.49 -8.01 7.06
C THR A 181 19.17 -9.50 7.16
N ASP A 182 19.89 -10.33 6.43
CA ASP A 182 19.73 -11.78 6.47
C ASP A 182 19.98 -12.31 7.89
N ALA A 183 21.07 -11.86 8.55
CA ALA A 183 21.39 -12.21 9.93
C ALA A 183 20.29 -11.76 10.93
N ALA A 184 19.70 -10.58 10.74
CA ALA A 184 18.59 -10.13 11.58
C ALA A 184 17.34 -11.01 11.42
N ILE A 185 17.01 -11.39 10.17
CA ILE A 185 15.91 -12.31 9.91
C ILE A 185 16.20 -13.69 10.49
N ASP A 186 17.42 -14.20 10.34
CA ASP A 186 17.84 -15.48 10.92
C ASP A 186 17.72 -15.47 12.44
N THR A 187 18.12 -14.37 13.08
CA THR A 187 17.95 -14.18 14.52
C THR A 187 16.47 -14.22 14.94
N LEU A 188 15.58 -13.59 14.16
CA LEU A 188 14.13 -13.64 14.43
C LEU A 188 13.53 -15.04 14.24
N LEU A 189 14.08 -15.84 13.34
CA LEU A 189 13.62 -17.19 13.04
C LEU A 189 14.21 -18.24 14.01
N ALA A 190 15.39 -17.98 14.58
CA ALA A 190 16.10 -18.93 15.45
C ALA A 190 15.28 -19.28 16.69
N ARG A 191 15.29 -20.56 17.06
CA ARG A 191 14.87 -21.06 18.37
C ARG A 191 16.11 -21.09 19.27
N ALA A 192 15.95 -20.49 20.44
CA ALA A 192 16.95 -20.65 21.50
C ALA A 192 17.01 -22.10 21.98
#